data_02d4c5699873b78e8033d4ed3233b07d
#
_entry.id   02d4c5699873b78e8033d4ed3233b07d
#
_cell.length_a   1.000
_cell.length_b   1.000
_cell.length_c   1.000
_cell.angle_alpha   90.00
_cell.angle_beta   90.00
_cell.angle_gamma   90.00
#
_symmetry.space_group_name_H-M   'P 1'
#
loop_
_entity.id
_entity.type
_entity.pdbx_description
1 polymer ?
#
loop_
_entity_poly.entity_id
_entity_poly.type
_entity_poly.pdbx_seq_one_letter_code
_entity_poly.pdbx_strand_id
1 'polypeptide(L)'
;MSKFLAPIHFWLYKKIEIQEELIKTLLEKSEGDKEAFYSEYGSLPEGSLEDHIDTGNIHGWLQGQIEESEKRLAKAVSTAKEKGVSKEELEEIFYNEGVKIESATPEEVYQKVNDSCLDGMPCDRANALVDNNPESIQWERTIDLHGDFFAGEGLDKELYYELRDAYIKGLAGEGLEYSRKDNQYIVRRKNV
;
A
#
# COMPACT_ATOMS: atom_id res chain seq x y z
N MET A 1 5.55 -14.11 25.44
CA MET A 1 5.76 -13.36 24.19
C MET A 1 6.86 -12.31 24.41
N SER A 2 7.74 -12.10 23.46
CA SER A 2 8.89 -11.18 23.62
C SER A 2 8.39 -9.76 23.81
N LYS A 3 8.88 -9.08 24.88
CA LYS A 3 8.64 -7.66 25.12
C LYS A 3 9.58 -6.75 24.29
N PHE A 4 10.36 -7.35 23.38
CA PHE A 4 11.35 -6.63 22.59
C PHE A 4 10.85 -6.46 21.16
N LEU A 5 10.94 -5.23 20.65
CA LEU A 5 10.71 -4.92 19.26
C LEU A 5 11.82 -5.54 18.40
N ALA A 6 11.43 -6.35 17.44
CA ALA A 6 12.31 -6.92 16.42
C ALA A 6 12.27 -6.07 15.15
N PRO A 7 13.28 -6.15 14.27
CA PRO A 7 13.30 -5.41 12.99
C PRO A 7 12.02 -5.54 12.16
N ILE A 8 11.35 -6.70 12.22
CA ILE A 8 10.10 -6.96 11.50
C ILE A 8 8.95 -6.02 11.93
N HIS A 9 8.90 -5.60 13.20
CA HIS A 9 7.86 -4.68 13.70
C HIS A 9 8.08 -3.27 13.16
N PHE A 10 9.33 -2.80 13.10
CA PHE A 10 9.69 -1.51 12.47
C PHE A 10 9.44 -1.52 10.97
N TRP A 11 9.78 -2.61 10.30
CA TRP A 11 9.51 -2.79 8.87
C TRP A 11 8.00 -2.71 8.58
N LEU A 12 7.17 -3.39 9.37
CA LEU A 12 5.72 -3.34 9.21
C LEU A 12 5.16 -1.94 9.51
N TYR A 13 5.63 -1.31 10.59
CA TYR A 13 5.20 0.05 10.94
C TYR A 13 5.57 1.06 9.85
N LYS A 14 6.76 0.89 9.24
CA LYS A 14 7.17 1.73 8.09
C LYS A 14 6.21 1.64 6.91
N LYS A 15 5.63 0.48 6.64
CA LYS A 15 4.61 0.30 5.59
C LYS A 15 3.31 1.03 5.95
N ILE A 16 2.93 1.05 7.22
CA ILE A 16 1.78 1.84 7.69
C ILE A 16 2.07 3.33 7.47
N GLU A 17 3.25 3.82 7.84
CA GLU A 17 3.64 5.22 7.59
C GLU A 17 3.59 5.59 6.10
N ILE A 18 4.05 4.71 5.21
CA ILE A 18 4.00 4.92 3.75
C ILE A 18 2.55 5.05 3.28
N GLN A 19 1.65 4.19 3.75
CA GLN A 19 0.23 4.28 3.42
C GLN A 19 -0.42 5.57 3.96
N GLU A 20 -0.06 6.02 5.16
CA GLU A 20 -0.54 7.28 5.72
C GLU A 20 -0.06 8.51 4.93
N GLU A 21 1.17 8.50 4.43
CA GLU A 21 1.65 9.56 3.52
C GLU A 21 0.90 9.56 2.18
N LEU A 22 0.55 8.39 1.65
CA LEU A 22 -0.31 8.28 0.47
C LEU A 22 -1.71 8.85 0.73
N ILE A 23 -2.33 8.54 1.89
CA ILE A 23 -3.62 9.10 2.31
C ILE A 23 -3.55 10.62 2.36
N LYS A 24 -2.49 11.16 2.95
CA LYS A 24 -2.27 12.60 3.03
C LYS A 24 -2.14 13.24 1.65
N THR A 25 -1.41 12.61 0.73
CA THR A 25 -1.29 13.07 -0.66
C THR A 25 -2.65 13.05 -1.36
N LEU A 26 -3.45 12.00 -1.17
CA LEU A 26 -4.82 11.92 -1.72
C LEU A 26 -5.69 13.08 -1.24
N LEU A 27 -5.69 13.36 0.07
CA LEU A 27 -6.47 14.45 0.65
C LEU A 27 -6.01 15.82 0.11
N GLU A 28 -4.70 16.05 -0.03
CA GLU A 28 -4.14 17.27 -0.59
C GLU A 28 -4.55 17.48 -2.06
N LYS A 29 -4.42 16.44 -2.88
CA LYS A 29 -4.73 16.50 -4.31
C LYS A 29 -6.23 16.60 -4.60
N SER A 30 -7.06 16.04 -3.74
CA SER A 30 -8.52 16.13 -3.85
C SER A 30 -9.12 17.38 -3.17
N GLU A 31 -8.28 18.33 -2.73
CA GLU A 31 -8.73 19.50 -1.96
C GLU A 31 -9.58 19.12 -0.73
N GLY A 32 -9.21 18.01 -0.09
CA GLY A 32 -9.84 17.51 1.13
C GLY A 32 -9.49 18.34 2.35
N ASP A 33 -10.45 18.51 3.26
CA ASP A 33 -10.18 19.06 4.58
C ASP A 33 -9.47 18.00 5.45
N LYS A 34 -8.14 18.09 5.53
CA LYS A 34 -7.34 17.14 6.29
C LYS A 34 -7.64 17.16 7.77
N GLU A 35 -7.87 18.34 8.34
CA GLU A 35 -8.14 18.48 9.78
C GLU A 35 -9.47 17.81 10.13
N ALA A 36 -10.52 18.08 9.35
CA ALA A 36 -11.82 17.43 9.52
C ALA A 36 -11.71 15.92 9.32
N PHE A 37 -10.99 15.47 8.29
CA PHE A 37 -10.79 14.03 8.01
C PHE A 37 -10.13 13.32 9.19
N TYR A 38 -8.97 13.80 9.66
CA TYR A 38 -8.27 13.15 10.75
C TYR A 38 -8.96 13.31 12.11
N SER A 39 -9.75 14.38 12.30
CA SER A 39 -10.61 14.53 13.49
C SER A 39 -11.70 13.45 13.55
N GLU A 40 -12.21 13.02 12.39
CA GLU A 40 -13.30 12.02 12.31
C GLU A 40 -12.77 10.58 12.25
N TYR A 41 -11.71 10.34 11.47
CA TYR A 41 -11.23 8.98 11.18
C TYR A 41 -9.92 8.63 11.92
N GLY A 42 -9.42 9.51 12.78
CA GLY A 42 -8.17 9.34 13.50
C GLY A 42 -6.95 9.47 12.61
N SER A 43 -5.78 9.44 13.22
CA SER A 43 -4.47 9.50 12.55
C SER A 43 -3.52 8.47 13.14
N LEU A 44 -2.45 8.16 12.42
CA LEU A 44 -1.32 7.44 13.02
C LEU A 44 -0.72 8.31 14.12
N PRO A 45 -0.37 7.76 15.30
CA PRO A 45 0.29 8.51 16.36
C PRO A 45 1.60 9.17 15.88
N GLU A 46 1.83 10.42 16.27
CA GLU A 46 3.08 11.12 15.97
C GLU A 46 4.21 10.60 16.86
N GLY A 47 5.40 10.40 16.29
CA GLY A 47 6.59 9.93 17.03
C GLY A 47 7.07 8.57 16.55
N SER A 48 7.95 7.95 17.33
CA SER A 48 8.51 6.63 17.00
C SER A 48 7.58 5.51 17.41
N LEU A 49 7.73 4.34 16.77
CA LEU A 49 6.97 3.14 17.13
C LEU A 49 7.08 2.82 18.63
N GLU A 50 8.26 2.99 19.20
CA GLU A 50 8.55 2.71 20.62
C GLU A 50 7.75 3.55 21.59
N ASP A 51 7.35 4.76 21.18
CA ASP A 51 6.63 5.70 22.04
C ASP A 51 5.14 5.31 22.20
N HIS A 52 4.61 4.50 21.28
CA HIS A 52 3.16 4.25 21.17
C HIS A 52 2.77 2.79 21.28
N ILE A 53 3.66 1.87 20.91
CA ILE A 53 3.33 0.46 20.82
C ILE A 53 2.99 -0.17 22.17
N ASP A 54 1.92 -0.95 22.21
CA ASP A 54 1.65 -1.81 23.36
C ASP A 54 2.63 -2.99 23.40
N THR A 55 3.69 -2.87 24.20
CA THR A 55 4.69 -3.93 24.36
C THR A 55 4.13 -5.19 25.02
N GLY A 56 2.94 -5.13 25.64
CA GLY A 56 2.20 -6.28 26.16
C GLY A 56 1.48 -7.07 25.06
N ASN A 57 1.13 -6.40 23.95
CA ASN A 57 0.42 -6.99 22.82
C ASN A 57 0.86 -6.38 21.49
N ILE A 58 2.14 -6.51 21.15
CA ILE A 58 2.77 -5.94 19.96
C ILE A 58 1.99 -6.29 18.67
N HIS A 59 1.64 -7.57 18.48
CA HIS A 59 0.96 -8.01 17.27
C HIS A 59 -0.47 -7.46 17.17
N GLY A 60 -1.23 -7.47 18.26
CA GLY A 60 -2.59 -6.92 18.28
C GLY A 60 -2.61 -5.41 18.05
N TRP A 61 -1.62 -4.68 18.60
CA TRP A 61 -1.49 -3.25 18.36
C TRP A 61 -1.18 -2.94 16.89
N LEU A 62 -0.20 -3.63 16.29
CA LEU A 62 0.15 -3.47 14.88
C LEU A 62 -1.02 -3.85 13.96
N GLN A 63 -1.71 -4.96 14.23
CA GLN A 63 -2.92 -5.36 13.49
C GLN A 63 -3.99 -4.26 13.54
N GLY A 64 -4.22 -3.67 14.70
CA GLY A 64 -5.14 -2.55 14.85
C GLY A 64 -4.73 -1.33 14.01
N GLN A 65 -3.43 -0.98 13.99
CA GLN A 65 -2.94 0.13 13.16
C GLN A 65 -3.09 -0.16 11.66
N ILE A 66 -2.88 -1.40 11.21
CA ILE A 66 -3.13 -1.83 9.82
C ILE A 66 -4.60 -1.62 9.48
N GLU A 67 -5.52 -2.14 10.28
CA GLU A 67 -6.97 -2.04 10.03
C GLU A 67 -7.45 -0.59 9.97
N GLU A 68 -6.98 0.27 10.88
CA GLU A 68 -7.33 1.69 10.87
C GLU A 68 -6.75 2.43 9.66
N SER A 69 -5.53 2.09 9.23
CA SER A 69 -4.92 2.67 8.03
C SER A 69 -5.65 2.23 6.75
N GLU A 70 -6.05 0.96 6.64
CA GLU A 70 -6.86 0.46 5.53
C GLU A 70 -8.23 1.18 5.43
N LYS A 71 -8.92 1.37 6.56
CA LYS A 71 -10.17 2.13 6.61
C LYS A 71 -9.97 3.56 6.14
N ARG A 72 -8.92 4.23 6.63
CA ARG A 72 -8.60 5.60 6.22
C ARG A 72 -8.27 5.70 4.73
N LEU A 73 -7.53 4.74 4.17
CA LEU A 73 -7.23 4.71 2.73
C LEU A 73 -8.51 4.60 1.90
N ALA A 74 -9.38 3.63 2.22
CA ALA A 74 -10.64 3.45 1.52
C ALA A 74 -11.52 4.70 1.62
N LYS A 75 -11.58 5.32 2.81
CA LYS A 75 -12.33 6.56 3.04
C LYS A 75 -11.77 7.76 2.28
N ALA A 76 -10.44 7.91 2.23
CA ALA A 76 -9.79 8.98 1.47
C ALA A 76 -10.09 8.86 -0.03
N VAL A 77 -10.05 7.64 -0.59
CA VAL A 77 -10.41 7.37 -1.99
C VAL A 77 -11.89 7.68 -2.24
N SER A 78 -12.80 7.23 -1.34
CA SER A 78 -14.23 7.52 -1.43
C SER A 78 -14.48 9.03 -1.41
N THR A 79 -13.88 9.76 -0.47
CA THR A 79 -14.00 11.22 -0.33
C THR A 79 -13.48 11.94 -1.59
N ALA A 80 -12.35 11.51 -2.15
CA ALA A 80 -11.82 12.08 -3.39
C ALA A 80 -12.81 11.90 -4.56
N LYS A 81 -13.41 10.72 -4.70
CA LYS A 81 -14.43 10.46 -5.73
C LYS A 81 -15.70 11.28 -5.53
N GLU A 82 -16.17 11.45 -4.30
CA GLU A 82 -17.32 12.31 -3.98
C GLU A 82 -17.07 13.78 -4.37
N LYS A 83 -15.81 14.22 -4.33
CA LYS A 83 -15.36 15.54 -4.78
C LYS A 83 -15.14 15.64 -6.30
N GLY A 84 -15.39 14.55 -7.04
CA GLY A 84 -15.33 14.51 -8.49
C GLY A 84 -13.94 14.15 -9.06
N VAL A 85 -13.00 13.67 -8.23
CA VAL A 85 -11.72 13.15 -8.70
C VAL A 85 -11.99 11.88 -9.51
N SER A 86 -11.54 11.86 -10.76
CA SER A 86 -11.69 10.72 -11.66
C SER A 86 -10.80 9.55 -11.25
N LYS A 87 -11.09 8.37 -11.80
CA LYS A 87 -10.24 7.19 -11.59
C LYS A 87 -8.82 7.43 -12.12
N GLU A 88 -8.71 8.04 -13.29
CA GLU A 88 -7.44 8.35 -13.94
C GLU A 88 -6.58 9.29 -13.08
N GLU A 89 -7.19 10.29 -12.44
CA GLU A 89 -6.49 11.18 -11.51
C GLU A 89 -6.05 10.46 -10.25
N LEU A 90 -6.87 9.54 -9.71
CA LEU A 90 -6.46 8.67 -8.60
C LEU A 90 -5.28 7.77 -8.99
N GLU A 91 -5.34 7.13 -10.16
CA GLU A 91 -4.24 6.32 -10.70
C GLU A 91 -2.96 7.15 -10.87
N GLU A 92 -3.06 8.39 -11.34
CA GLU A 92 -1.92 9.30 -11.46
C GLU A 92 -1.28 9.62 -10.09
N ILE A 93 -2.09 9.83 -9.05
CA ILE A 93 -1.58 10.05 -7.68
C ILE A 93 -0.78 8.82 -7.22
N PHE A 94 -1.35 7.61 -7.35
CA PHE A 94 -0.67 6.38 -6.96
C PHE A 94 0.59 6.11 -7.77
N TYR A 95 0.55 6.35 -9.08
CA TYR A 95 1.72 6.24 -9.97
C TYR A 95 2.86 7.16 -9.51
N ASN A 96 2.55 8.42 -9.24
CA ASN A 96 3.55 9.40 -8.81
C ASN A 96 4.16 9.06 -7.45
N GLU A 97 3.41 8.44 -6.52
CA GLU A 97 3.98 7.93 -5.28
C GLU A 97 4.95 6.76 -5.55
N GLY A 98 4.63 5.87 -6.49
CA GLY A 98 5.53 4.78 -6.90
C GLY A 98 6.83 5.29 -7.54
N VAL A 99 6.76 6.32 -8.39
CA VAL A 99 7.94 6.93 -9.03
C VAL A 99 8.97 7.45 -8.03
N LYS A 100 8.55 7.89 -6.85
CA LYS A 100 9.48 8.34 -5.79
C LYS A 100 10.44 7.24 -5.31
N ILE A 101 10.13 5.97 -5.60
CA ILE A 101 10.87 4.79 -5.12
C ILE A 101 11.43 3.94 -6.27
N GLU A 102 11.62 4.52 -7.44
CA GLU A 102 12.01 3.87 -8.70
C GLU A 102 12.99 2.69 -8.56
N SER A 103 12.82 1.67 -9.39
CA SER A 103 13.58 0.42 -9.39
C SER A 103 14.30 0.20 -10.71
N ALA A 104 15.48 -0.44 -10.67
CA ALA A 104 16.29 -0.72 -11.85
C ALA A 104 16.15 -2.18 -12.36
N THR A 105 15.62 -3.08 -11.54
CA THR A 105 15.49 -4.50 -11.88
C THR A 105 14.11 -5.04 -11.49
N PRO A 106 13.64 -6.12 -12.17
CA PRO A 106 12.38 -6.77 -11.79
C PRO A 106 12.35 -7.22 -10.31
N GLU A 107 13.46 -7.77 -9.81
CA GLU A 107 13.57 -8.21 -8.41
C GLU A 107 13.45 -7.03 -7.43
N GLU A 108 14.06 -5.87 -7.74
CA GLU A 108 13.91 -4.67 -6.91
C GLU A 108 12.47 -4.18 -6.85
N VAL A 109 11.70 -4.27 -7.94
CA VAL A 109 10.26 -3.93 -7.91
C VAL A 109 9.54 -4.80 -6.92
N TYR A 110 9.74 -6.12 -6.97
CA TYR A 110 9.09 -7.04 -6.03
C TYR A 110 9.49 -6.78 -4.58
N GLN A 111 10.77 -6.52 -4.32
CA GLN A 111 11.24 -6.15 -2.99
C GLN A 111 10.57 -4.87 -2.50
N LYS A 112 10.53 -3.82 -3.33
CA LYS A 112 9.92 -2.55 -2.98
C LYS A 112 8.40 -2.64 -2.81
N VAL A 113 7.71 -3.48 -3.59
CA VAL A 113 6.29 -3.81 -3.34
C VAL A 113 6.12 -4.40 -1.94
N ASN A 114 6.96 -5.36 -1.55
CA ASN A 114 6.90 -5.94 -0.22
C ASN A 114 7.27 -4.95 0.90
N ASP A 115 8.16 -3.99 0.62
CA ASP A 115 8.62 -3.00 1.60
C ASP A 115 7.70 -1.78 1.73
N SER A 116 6.85 -1.50 0.73
CA SER A 116 6.00 -0.32 0.70
C SER A 116 4.50 -0.60 0.74
N CYS A 117 4.02 -1.68 0.10
CA CYS A 117 2.60 -2.02 0.13
C CYS A 117 2.22 -2.69 1.46
N LEU A 118 1.16 -2.19 2.09
CA LEU A 118 0.67 -2.70 3.36
C LEU A 118 -0.20 -3.94 3.13
N ASP A 119 0.40 -5.10 3.01
CA ASP A 119 -0.27 -6.38 2.74
C ASP A 119 -0.51 -7.20 4.02
N GLY A 120 -1.18 -6.61 5.01
CA GLY A 120 -1.49 -7.26 6.28
C GLY A 120 -0.26 -7.56 7.14
N MET A 121 -0.39 -8.55 8.00
CA MET A 121 0.72 -9.06 8.82
C MET A 121 1.63 -9.97 8.00
N PRO A 122 2.93 -10.06 8.31
CA PRO A 122 3.86 -10.95 7.59
C PRO A 122 3.44 -12.43 7.57
N CYS A 123 2.68 -12.87 8.58
CA CYS A 123 2.16 -14.24 8.66
C CYS A 123 1.01 -14.52 7.68
N ASP A 124 0.37 -13.49 7.12
CA ASP A 124 -0.73 -13.66 6.15
C ASP A 124 -0.21 -14.13 4.80
N ARG A 125 1.07 -13.89 4.49
CA ARG A 125 1.73 -14.32 3.25
C ARG A 125 0.94 -13.92 2.01
N ALA A 126 0.47 -12.68 1.99
CA ALA A 126 -0.43 -12.18 0.95
C ALA A 126 0.15 -12.25 -0.47
N ASN A 127 1.47 -12.30 -0.61
CA ASN A 127 2.15 -12.44 -1.90
C ASN A 127 3.04 -13.69 -1.90
N ALA A 128 2.90 -14.53 -2.91
CA ALA A 128 3.73 -15.72 -3.12
C ALA A 128 4.57 -15.55 -4.40
N LEU A 129 5.89 -15.68 -4.29
CA LEU A 129 6.79 -15.66 -5.44
C LEU A 129 6.55 -16.92 -6.28
N VAL A 130 6.33 -16.73 -7.60
CA VAL A 130 6.08 -17.80 -8.58
C VAL A 130 7.33 -18.08 -9.40
N ASP A 131 7.97 -17.03 -9.93
CA ASP A 131 9.20 -17.14 -10.72
C ASP A 131 10.10 -15.91 -10.48
N ASN A 132 11.39 -16.12 -10.50
CA ASN A 132 12.40 -15.07 -10.38
C ASN A 132 13.63 -15.41 -11.22
N ASN A 133 13.92 -14.56 -12.19
CA ASN A 133 15.11 -14.63 -13.01
C ASN A 133 15.57 -13.20 -13.37
N PRO A 134 16.79 -12.98 -13.91
CA PRO A 134 17.32 -11.65 -14.19
C PRO A 134 16.45 -10.78 -15.12
N GLU A 135 15.64 -11.40 -15.98
CA GLU A 135 14.82 -10.72 -16.99
C GLU A 135 13.38 -10.49 -16.52
N SER A 136 12.91 -11.27 -15.54
CA SER A 136 11.53 -11.17 -15.08
C SER A 136 11.35 -11.69 -13.67
N ILE A 137 10.32 -11.15 -12.99
CA ILE A 137 9.80 -11.67 -11.74
C ILE A 137 8.29 -11.83 -11.82
N GLN A 138 7.78 -12.90 -11.24
CA GLN A 138 6.35 -13.16 -11.17
C GLN A 138 5.96 -13.56 -9.76
N TRP A 139 4.87 -12.96 -9.26
CA TRP A 139 4.25 -13.34 -7.98
C TRP A 139 2.75 -13.40 -8.12
N GLU A 140 2.10 -14.00 -7.16
CA GLU A 140 0.65 -14.04 -7.06
C GLU A 140 0.16 -13.57 -5.71
N ARG A 141 -1.00 -12.91 -5.71
CA ARG A 141 -1.74 -12.60 -4.49
C ARG A 141 -2.50 -13.86 -4.05
N THR A 142 -2.27 -14.29 -2.82
CA THR A 142 -2.85 -15.51 -2.24
C THR A 142 -4.15 -15.23 -1.49
N ILE A 143 -4.35 -13.99 -1.03
CA ILE A 143 -5.52 -13.57 -0.25
C ILE A 143 -5.89 -12.12 -0.59
N ASP A 144 -7.18 -11.79 -0.56
CA ASP A 144 -7.66 -10.41 -0.61
C ASP A 144 -7.77 -9.84 0.81
N LEU A 145 -6.94 -8.85 1.13
CA LEU A 145 -6.93 -8.16 2.42
C LEU A 145 -7.49 -6.74 2.36
N HIS A 146 -7.82 -6.24 1.18
CA HIS A 146 -8.15 -4.83 0.95
C HIS A 146 -9.56 -4.59 0.44
N GLY A 147 -10.08 -5.51 -0.37
CA GLY A 147 -11.35 -5.32 -1.09
C GLY A 147 -12.53 -5.05 -0.18
N ASP A 148 -12.58 -5.65 1.00
CA ASP A 148 -13.67 -5.46 1.94
C ASP A 148 -13.69 -4.04 2.55
N PHE A 149 -12.54 -3.39 2.74
CA PHE A 149 -12.47 -1.99 3.17
C PHE A 149 -13.05 -1.06 2.10
N PHE A 150 -12.69 -1.28 0.84
CA PHE A 150 -13.22 -0.51 -0.30
C PHE A 150 -14.74 -0.73 -0.46
N ALA A 151 -15.20 -1.98 -0.41
CA ALA A 151 -16.63 -2.29 -0.45
C ALA A 151 -17.42 -1.64 0.70
N GLY A 152 -16.82 -1.55 1.89
CA GLY A 152 -17.40 -0.86 3.05
C GLY A 152 -17.69 0.63 2.80
N GLU A 153 -16.91 1.28 1.95
CA GLU A 153 -17.08 2.66 1.50
C GLU A 153 -17.92 2.78 0.19
N GLY A 154 -18.57 1.70 -0.24
CA GLY A 154 -19.36 1.67 -1.47
C GLY A 154 -18.54 1.70 -2.77
N LEU A 155 -17.25 1.42 -2.68
CA LEU A 155 -16.35 1.34 -3.82
C LEU A 155 -16.28 -0.09 -4.37
N ASP A 156 -15.90 -0.23 -5.65
CA ASP A 156 -15.56 -1.53 -6.22
C ASP A 156 -14.29 -2.06 -5.55
N LYS A 157 -14.28 -3.33 -5.13
CA LYS A 157 -13.10 -3.99 -4.57
C LYS A 157 -11.91 -3.99 -5.53
N GLU A 158 -12.17 -4.09 -6.83
CA GLU A 158 -11.15 -4.08 -7.86
C GLU A 158 -10.43 -2.72 -7.96
N LEU A 159 -11.09 -1.64 -7.58
CA LEU A 159 -10.49 -0.30 -7.60
C LEU A 159 -9.20 -0.24 -6.77
N TYR A 160 -9.14 -0.89 -5.60
CA TYR A 160 -7.90 -0.95 -4.83
C TYR A 160 -6.74 -1.52 -5.68
N TYR A 161 -7.00 -2.63 -6.38
CA TYR A 161 -5.95 -3.30 -7.16
C TYR A 161 -5.57 -2.52 -8.42
N GLU A 162 -6.50 -1.80 -9.03
CA GLU A 162 -6.21 -0.91 -10.15
C GLU A 162 -5.31 0.27 -9.70
N LEU A 163 -5.58 0.87 -8.54
CA LEU A 163 -4.74 1.91 -7.96
C LEU A 163 -3.37 1.36 -7.56
N ARG A 164 -3.31 0.18 -6.97
CA ARG A 164 -2.06 -0.53 -6.69
C ARG A 164 -1.27 -0.83 -7.97
N ASP A 165 -1.93 -1.19 -9.07
CA ASP A 165 -1.28 -1.39 -10.37
C ASP A 165 -0.60 -0.11 -10.86
N ALA A 166 -1.24 1.04 -10.69
CA ALA A 166 -0.64 2.33 -11.01
C ALA A 166 0.61 2.62 -10.15
N TYR A 167 0.54 2.35 -8.85
CA TYR A 167 1.69 2.47 -7.94
C TYR A 167 2.86 1.57 -8.37
N ILE A 168 2.60 0.29 -8.67
CA ILE A 168 3.63 -0.67 -9.11
C ILE A 168 4.22 -0.27 -10.47
N LYS A 169 3.42 0.29 -11.38
CA LYS A 169 3.93 0.86 -12.65
C LYS A 169 4.90 2.01 -12.38
N GLY A 170 4.61 2.87 -11.39
CA GLY A 170 5.52 3.91 -10.95
C GLY A 170 6.83 3.35 -10.40
N LEU A 171 6.78 2.31 -9.56
CA LEU A 171 7.96 1.61 -9.05
C LEU A 171 8.82 1.00 -10.17
N ALA A 172 8.19 0.47 -11.21
CA ALA A 172 8.88 -0.17 -12.33
C ALA A 172 9.61 0.85 -13.22
N GLY A 173 9.13 2.10 -13.27
CA GLY A 173 9.74 3.14 -14.09
C GLY A 173 9.71 2.83 -15.59
N GLU A 174 10.52 3.56 -16.38
CA GLU A 174 10.51 3.44 -17.85
C GLU A 174 11.23 2.20 -18.39
N GLY A 175 12.19 1.66 -17.64
CA GLY A 175 13.04 0.54 -18.06
C GLY A 175 12.42 -0.84 -17.94
N LEU A 176 11.30 -0.94 -17.24
CA LEU A 176 10.61 -2.20 -16.97
C LEU A 176 9.16 -2.14 -17.48
N GLU A 177 8.59 -3.32 -17.71
CA GLU A 177 7.20 -3.49 -18.08
C GLU A 177 6.48 -4.24 -16.97
N TYR A 178 5.39 -3.66 -16.47
CA TYR A 178 4.52 -4.26 -15.48
C TYR A 178 3.20 -4.67 -16.10
N SER A 179 2.69 -5.83 -15.73
CA SER A 179 1.34 -6.28 -16.05
C SER A 179 0.74 -7.11 -14.92
N ARG A 180 -0.59 -7.03 -14.78
CA ARG A 180 -1.37 -7.89 -13.91
C ARG A 180 -2.46 -8.59 -14.72
N LYS A 181 -2.68 -9.86 -14.40
CA LYS A 181 -3.84 -10.62 -14.85
C LYS A 181 -4.42 -11.37 -13.66
N ASP A 182 -5.64 -11.04 -13.30
CA ASP A 182 -6.32 -11.56 -12.10
C ASP A 182 -5.50 -11.29 -10.83
N ASN A 183 -5.03 -12.34 -10.16
CA ASN A 183 -4.16 -12.27 -8.99
C ASN A 183 -2.66 -12.44 -9.29
N GLN A 184 -2.27 -12.53 -10.56
CA GLN A 184 -0.88 -12.72 -10.97
C GLN A 184 -0.27 -11.40 -11.45
N TYR A 185 0.92 -11.10 -10.98
CA TYR A 185 1.70 -9.91 -11.24
C TYR A 185 3.02 -10.28 -11.89
N ILE A 186 3.39 -9.56 -12.95
CA ILE A 186 4.62 -9.81 -13.71
C ILE A 186 5.33 -8.49 -13.96
N VAL A 187 6.63 -8.46 -13.68
CA VAL A 187 7.54 -7.38 -14.10
C VAL A 187 8.62 -7.99 -14.98
N ARG A 188 8.91 -7.35 -16.10
CA ARG A 188 9.92 -7.79 -17.07
C ARG A 188 10.80 -6.62 -17.49
N ARG A 189 12.04 -6.92 -17.92
CA ARG A 189 12.82 -5.94 -18.66
C ARG A 189 12.14 -5.68 -20.01
N LYS A 190 12.10 -4.42 -20.41
CA LYS A 190 11.72 -4.10 -21.79
C LYS A 190 12.81 -4.59 -22.73
N ASN A 191 12.43 -5.35 -23.76
CA ASN A 191 13.35 -5.67 -24.83
C ASN A 191 13.65 -4.36 -25.58
N VAL A 192 14.93 -4.02 -25.64
CA VAL A 192 15.44 -2.87 -26.43
C VAL A 192 15.50 -3.26 -27.89
#